data_141acc87d33e2615cd640c1bd6831592
#
_entry.id   141acc87d33e2615cd640c1bd6831592
#
_cell.length_a   1.000
_cell.length_b   1.000
_cell.length_c   1.000
_cell.angle_alpha   90.00
_cell.angle_beta   90.00
_cell.angle_gamma   90.00
#
_symmetry.space_group_name_H-M   'P 1'
#
loop_
_entity.id
_entity.type
_entity.pdbx_description
1 polymer ?
#
loop_
_entity_poly.entity_id
_entity_poly.type
_entity_poly.pdbx_seq_one_letter_code
_entity_poly.pdbx_strand_id
1 'polypeptide(L)'
;MRIGFDGKRAVQNFTGLGNYSRYIVDILCQFYPENEYVLYAPKKRENKRLNKLTKQYRQLQLSYPTTSFWKKLSSLWRVLGITRQLEKERIDIFHGLSNELPLNIHKSKVKSIVTIHDLIFLRYPQYYHSIDRNIYTYKFRKACENADRIIAISECTKRDIIEYFRIPADKIEVVYQGCDTSFTHPVTEEKKREVRAKYQLPEHYILNVGSIEERKNALSAVQALTMLPEQIHLVIVGRHT
;
A
#
# COMPACT_ATOMS: atom_id res chain seq x y z
N MET A 1 0.79 18.41 14.95
CA MET A 1 0.88 17.03 15.44
C MET A 1 2.10 16.34 14.83
N ARG A 2 2.58 15.30 15.47
CA ARG A 2 3.68 14.47 14.94
C ARG A 2 3.15 13.09 14.55
N ILE A 3 3.15 12.78 13.26
CA ILE A 3 2.50 11.61 12.69
C ILE A 3 3.56 10.64 12.17
N GLY A 4 3.56 9.43 12.72
CA GLY A 4 4.43 8.33 12.28
C GLY A 4 3.73 7.39 11.31
N PHE A 5 4.45 6.87 10.32
CA PHE A 5 3.92 5.89 9.38
C PHE A 5 4.78 4.63 9.34
N ASP A 6 4.15 3.47 9.15
CA ASP A 6 4.88 2.29 8.71
C ASP A 6 5.40 2.50 7.27
N GLY A 7 6.66 2.93 7.19
CA GLY A 7 7.33 3.28 5.94
C GLY A 7 7.87 2.09 5.14
N LYS A 8 7.73 0.84 5.60
CA LYS A 8 8.29 -0.32 4.91
C LYS A 8 7.93 -0.36 3.43
N ARG A 9 6.64 -0.18 3.10
CA ARG A 9 6.17 -0.22 1.71
C ARG A 9 6.57 1.03 0.94
N ALA A 10 6.54 2.20 1.56
CA ALA A 10 6.99 3.45 0.92
C ALA A 10 8.45 3.38 0.47
N VAL A 11 9.31 2.76 1.29
CA VAL A 11 10.76 2.63 1.03
C VAL A 11 11.06 1.47 0.07
N GLN A 12 10.46 0.28 0.29
CA GLN A 12 10.94 -0.97 -0.31
C GLN A 12 10.05 -1.50 -1.44
N ASN A 13 8.84 -0.96 -1.63
CA ASN A 13 7.88 -1.48 -2.60
C ASN A 13 7.64 -0.49 -3.75
N PHE A 14 7.69 -0.99 -4.99
CA PHE A 14 7.51 -0.20 -6.20
C PHE A 14 6.16 -0.47 -6.90
N THR A 15 5.31 -1.29 -6.31
CA THR A 15 3.97 -1.65 -6.79
C THR A 15 2.87 -0.88 -6.02
N GLY A 16 1.60 -1.28 -6.15
CA GLY A 16 0.44 -0.58 -5.61
C GLY A 16 0.57 -0.14 -4.15
N LEU A 17 0.95 -1.04 -3.23
CA LEU A 17 1.09 -0.70 -1.81
C LEU A 17 2.16 0.37 -1.54
N GLY A 18 3.26 0.33 -2.29
CA GLY A 18 4.30 1.35 -2.18
C GLY A 18 3.86 2.69 -2.77
N ASN A 19 3.14 2.67 -3.89
CA ASN A 19 2.56 3.88 -4.48
C ASN A 19 1.54 4.51 -3.55
N TYR A 20 0.60 3.73 -3.02
CA TYR A 20 -0.35 4.18 -2.01
C TYR A 20 0.34 4.83 -0.80
N SER A 21 1.34 4.14 -0.24
CA SER A 21 2.04 4.65 0.94
C SER A 21 2.71 6.01 0.69
N ARG A 22 3.35 6.19 -0.47
CA ARG A 22 3.96 7.47 -0.85
C ARG A 22 2.92 8.54 -1.15
N TYR A 23 1.82 8.17 -1.82
CA TYR A 23 0.72 9.07 -2.16
C TYR A 23 0.04 9.65 -0.92
N ILE A 24 -0.27 8.83 0.10
CA ILE A 24 -0.85 9.31 1.35
C ILE A 24 0.08 10.29 2.06
N VAL A 25 1.37 9.97 2.12
CA VAL A 25 2.37 10.87 2.74
C VAL A 25 2.50 12.18 1.97
N ASP A 26 2.51 12.13 0.64
CA ASP A 26 2.57 13.30 -0.24
C ASP A 26 1.39 14.25 0.00
N ILE A 27 0.15 13.72 -0.05
CA ILE A 27 -1.07 14.48 0.20
C ILE A 27 -1.06 15.12 1.60
N LEU A 28 -0.71 14.36 2.62
CA LEU A 28 -0.71 14.89 3.98
C LEU A 28 0.36 15.98 4.15
N CYS A 29 1.54 15.82 3.56
CA CYS A 29 2.56 16.86 3.57
C CYS A 29 2.14 18.12 2.80
N GLN A 30 1.38 17.96 1.72
CA GLN A 30 0.91 19.07 0.88
C GLN A 30 -0.22 19.86 1.55
N PHE A 31 -1.23 19.17 2.07
CA PHE A 31 -2.45 19.80 2.56
C PHE A 31 -2.44 20.14 4.05
N TYR A 32 -1.52 19.53 4.81
CA TYR A 32 -1.35 19.75 6.26
C TYR A 32 0.12 19.98 6.61
N PRO A 33 0.73 21.06 6.06
CA PRO A 33 2.17 21.31 6.19
C PRO A 33 2.60 21.69 7.62
N GLU A 34 1.66 22.02 8.49
CA GLU A 34 1.89 22.36 9.90
C GLU A 34 2.22 21.13 10.76
N ASN A 35 2.02 19.91 10.25
CA ASN A 35 2.34 18.70 10.97
C ASN A 35 3.75 18.19 10.62
N GLU A 36 4.34 17.43 11.53
CA GLU A 36 5.59 16.69 11.31
C GLU A 36 5.27 15.24 10.93
N TYR A 37 5.98 14.72 9.95
CA TYR A 37 5.78 13.37 9.42
C TYR A 37 7.03 12.53 9.51
N VAL A 38 6.92 11.30 10.03
CA VAL A 38 8.04 10.38 10.17
C VAL A 38 7.72 9.03 9.55
N LEU A 39 8.47 8.63 8.53
CA LEU A 39 8.39 7.31 7.92
C LEU A 39 9.36 6.35 8.60
N TYR A 40 8.84 5.39 9.33
CA TYR A 40 9.61 4.34 10.00
C TYR A 40 9.82 3.14 9.09
N ALA A 41 11.06 2.84 8.74
CA ALA A 41 11.37 1.71 7.87
C ALA A 41 12.42 0.78 8.49
N PRO A 42 12.30 -0.55 8.29
CA PRO A 42 13.23 -1.50 8.88
C PRO A 42 14.64 -1.43 8.29
N LYS A 43 14.77 -1.05 7.02
CA LYS A 43 16.05 -0.95 6.31
C LYS A 43 16.02 0.20 5.31
N LYS A 44 17.17 0.84 5.12
CA LYS A 44 17.38 1.79 4.02
C LYS A 44 17.31 1.05 2.68
N ARG A 45 16.69 1.67 1.70
CA ARG A 45 16.74 1.27 0.30
C ARG A 45 16.67 2.51 -0.57
N GLU A 46 17.47 2.56 -1.60
CA GLU A 46 17.37 3.63 -2.57
C GLU A 46 16.03 3.57 -3.30
N ASN A 47 15.32 4.69 -3.30
CA ASN A 47 14.03 4.82 -3.95
C ASN A 47 13.88 6.26 -4.47
N LYS A 48 14.08 6.44 -5.78
CA LYS A 48 14.03 7.76 -6.43
C LYS A 48 12.72 8.52 -6.17
N ARG A 49 11.58 7.81 -6.12
CA ARG A 49 10.27 8.43 -5.85
C ARG A 49 10.17 8.94 -4.41
N LEU A 50 10.65 8.16 -3.45
CA LEU A 50 10.70 8.59 -2.04
C LEU A 50 11.70 9.71 -1.83
N ASN A 51 12.86 9.62 -2.46
CA ASN A 51 13.89 10.69 -2.39
C ASN A 51 13.37 12.03 -2.92
N LYS A 52 12.47 12.02 -3.93
CA LYS A 52 11.78 13.23 -4.40
C LYS A 52 10.93 13.84 -3.28
N LEU A 53 10.09 13.03 -2.62
CA LEU A 53 9.23 13.50 -1.53
C LEU A 53 10.03 14.08 -0.35
N THR A 54 11.06 13.37 0.10
CA THR A 54 11.89 13.84 1.23
C THR A 54 12.70 15.10 0.93
N LYS A 55 13.00 15.38 -0.35
CA LYS A 55 13.61 16.63 -0.78
C LYS A 55 12.57 17.77 -0.89
N GLN A 56 11.35 17.44 -1.27
CA GLN A 56 10.25 18.38 -1.44
C GLN A 56 9.69 18.88 -0.12
N TYR A 57 9.57 18.00 0.88
CA TYR A 57 8.91 18.30 2.15
C TYR A 57 9.90 18.27 3.33
N ARG A 58 10.20 19.44 3.90
CA ARG A 58 11.13 19.59 5.05
C ARG A 58 10.59 18.94 6.32
N GLN A 59 9.25 18.88 6.47
CA GLN A 59 8.55 18.26 7.60
C GLN A 59 8.48 16.73 7.51
N LEU A 60 8.98 16.11 6.43
CA LEU A 60 9.03 14.67 6.25
C LEU A 60 10.41 14.11 6.57
N GLN A 61 10.47 13.20 7.52
CA GLN A 61 11.69 12.54 7.97
C GLN A 61 11.62 11.02 7.78
N LEU A 62 12.78 10.39 7.60
CA LEU A 62 12.93 8.94 7.59
C LEU A 62 13.58 8.48 8.89
N SER A 63 13.00 7.51 9.55
CA SER A 63 13.53 6.91 10.76
C SER A 63 13.75 5.41 10.58
N TYR A 64 14.80 4.90 11.22
CA TYR A 64 15.25 3.51 11.13
C TYR A 64 15.59 2.99 12.52
N PRO A 65 15.77 1.66 12.70
CA PRO A 65 16.27 1.11 13.95
C PRO A 65 17.58 1.76 14.39
N THR A 66 17.63 2.29 15.60
CA THR A 66 18.78 3.07 16.10
C THR A 66 19.87 2.19 16.71
N THR A 67 19.53 1.09 17.41
CA THR A 67 20.49 0.21 18.08
C THR A 67 21.00 -0.89 17.16
N SER A 68 22.24 -1.36 17.41
CA SER A 68 22.83 -2.48 16.64
C SER A 68 22.01 -3.75 16.71
N PHE A 69 21.39 -4.03 17.85
CA PHE A 69 20.48 -5.16 18.05
C PHE A 69 19.28 -5.07 17.07
N TRP A 70 18.58 -3.95 17.07
CA TRP A 70 17.41 -3.77 16.20
C TRP A 70 17.78 -3.63 14.72
N LYS A 71 18.97 -3.16 14.37
CA LYS A 71 19.44 -3.15 12.97
C LYS A 71 19.57 -4.58 12.43
N LYS A 72 20.06 -5.52 13.24
CA LYS A 72 20.15 -6.95 12.89
C LYS A 72 18.76 -7.60 12.81
N LEU A 73 17.88 -7.30 13.77
CA LEU A 73 16.52 -7.85 13.88
C LEU A 73 15.45 -6.85 13.38
N SER A 74 15.69 -6.20 12.26
CA SER A 74 14.86 -5.08 11.77
C SER A 74 13.40 -5.46 11.48
N SER A 75 13.14 -6.71 11.12
CA SER A 75 11.76 -7.20 10.94
C SER A 75 11.04 -7.34 12.29
N LEU A 76 11.75 -7.81 13.31
CA LEU A 76 11.21 -7.94 14.68
C LEU A 76 11.05 -6.55 15.32
N TRP A 77 11.97 -5.63 15.05
CA TRP A 77 11.82 -4.22 15.48
C TRP A 77 10.51 -3.61 14.99
N ARG A 78 10.15 -3.81 13.73
CA ARG A 78 8.89 -3.30 13.16
C ARG A 78 7.65 -3.86 13.86
N VAL A 79 7.74 -5.09 14.37
CA VAL A 79 6.61 -5.80 15.00
C VAL A 79 6.49 -5.51 16.49
N LEU A 80 7.60 -5.34 17.20
CA LEU A 80 7.65 -5.24 18.67
C LEU A 80 8.46 -4.05 19.18
N GLY A 81 9.58 -3.73 18.54
CA GLY A 81 10.56 -2.76 19.05
C GLY A 81 10.19 -1.31 18.75
N ILE A 82 9.48 -1.07 17.67
CA ILE A 82 9.18 0.28 17.18
C ILE A 82 8.33 1.10 18.17
N THR A 83 7.42 0.48 18.90
CA THR A 83 6.50 1.16 19.81
C THR A 83 7.24 2.02 20.84
N ARG A 84 8.32 1.52 21.44
CA ARG A 84 9.16 2.32 22.35
C ARG A 84 9.82 3.51 21.67
N GLN A 85 10.18 3.37 20.40
CA GLN A 85 10.76 4.46 19.61
C GLN A 85 9.72 5.53 19.31
N LEU A 86 8.48 5.14 18.98
CA LEU A 86 7.37 6.06 18.77
C LEU A 86 7.08 6.91 20.02
N GLU A 87 7.04 6.29 21.19
CA GLU A 87 6.84 7.00 22.46
C GLU A 87 8.00 7.96 22.77
N LYS A 88 9.26 7.50 22.60
CA LYS A 88 10.44 8.33 22.81
C LYS A 88 10.47 9.56 21.88
N GLU A 89 10.05 9.36 20.63
CA GLU A 89 9.99 10.41 19.61
C GLU A 89 8.70 11.23 19.69
N ARG A 90 7.83 10.96 20.69
CA ARG A 90 6.57 11.69 20.96
C ARG A 90 5.66 11.71 19.73
N ILE A 91 5.45 10.55 19.13
CA ILE A 91 4.50 10.39 18.03
C ILE A 91 3.07 10.45 18.62
N ASP A 92 2.24 11.33 18.08
CA ASP A 92 0.84 11.45 18.48
C ASP A 92 -0.01 10.34 17.85
N ILE A 93 0.18 10.10 16.52
CA ILE A 93 -0.55 9.11 15.73
C ILE A 93 0.44 8.24 14.96
N PHE A 94 0.25 6.93 14.99
CA PHE A 94 0.97 6.00 14.13
C PHE A 94 0.03 5.32 13.15
N HIS A 95 0.32 5.44 11.86
CA HIS A 95 -0.49 4.89 10.78
C HIS A 95 0.21 3.72 10.08
N GLY A 96 -0.34 2.53 10.23
CA GLY A 96 0.03 1.34 9.45
C GLY A 96 -0.57 1.40 8.05
N LEU A 97 0.22 1.79 7.06
CA LEU A 97 -0.25 2.04 5.69
C LEU A 97 -0.54 0.77 4.86
N SER A 98 -0.23 -0.42 5.38
CA SER A 98 -0.31 -1.67 4.61
C SER A 98 -0.64 -2.88 5.47
N ASN A 99 -1.86 -2.92 5.99
CA ASN A 99 -2.49 -4.04 6.68
C ASN A 99 -1.86 -4.47 8.02
N GLU A 100 -0.80 -3.81 8.48
CA GLU A 100 -0.08 -4.23 9.68
C GLU A 100 0.17 -3.06 10.64
N LEU A 101 0.12 -3.37 11.95
CA LEU A 101 0.58 -2.52 13.05
C LEU A 101 1.56 -3.27 13.93
N PRO A 102 2.37 -2.59 14.75
CA PRO A 102 3.11 -3.24 15.83
C PRO A 102 2.16 -3.98 16.78
N LEU A 103 2.48 -5.23 17.12
CA LEU A 103 1.59 -6.07 17.94
C LEU A 103 1.31 -5.49 19.33
N ASN A 104 2.22 -4.67 19.83
CA ASN A 104 2.15 -4.06 21.16
C ASN A 104 1.73 -2.57 21.13
N ILE A 105 1.25 -2.05 20.00
CA ILE A 105 0.87 -0.63 19.86
C ILE A 105 -0.22 -0.21 20.87
N HIS A 106 -1.17 -1.10 21.13
CA HIS A 106 -2.26 -0.89 22.09
C HIS A 106 -1.80 -0.70 23.54
N LYS A 107 -0.52 -1.01 23.87
CA LYS A 107 0.08 -0.79 25.19
C LYS A 107 0.74 0.58 25.32
N SER A 108 0.74 1.38 24.26
CA SER A 108 1.32 2.72 24.23
C SER A 108 0.23 3.80 24.31
N LYS A 109 0.66 5.04 24.53
CA LYS A 109 -0.22 6.22 24.45
C LYS A 109 -0.40 6.74 23.02
N VAL A 110 0.31 6.17 22.07
CA VAL A 110 0.26 6.57 20.65
C VAL A 110 -1.06 6.13 20.04
N LYS A 111 -1.81 7.05 19.46
CA LYS A 111 -3.03 6.71 18.72
C LYS A 111 -2.67 5.96 17.44
N SER A 112 -3.47 4.98 17.09
CA SER A 112 -3.14 4.07 15.99
C SER A 112 -4.22 3.96 14.95
N ILE A 113 -3.81 4.06 13.67
CA ILE A 113 -4.66 3.87 12.50
C ILE A 113 -4.04 2.74 11.65
N VAL A 114 -4.88 1.90 11.07
CA VAL A 114 -4.42 0.94 10.07
C VAL A 114 -5.26 1.01 8.80
N THR A 115 -4.60 1.04 7.64
CA THR A 115 -5.29 0.85 6.35
C THR A 115 -5.27 -0.62 5.97
N ILE A 116 -6.45 -1.18 5.73
CA ILE A 116 -6.66 -2.53 5.20
C ILE A 116 -7.02 -2.41 3.71
N HIS A 117 -6.20 -3.03 2.87
CA HIS A 117 -6.38 -2.98 1.42
C HIS A 117 -7.35 -4.05 0.93
N ASP A 118 -7.15 -5.28 1.37
CA ASP A 118 -8.04 -6.40 1.05
C ASP A 118 -7.87 -7.54 2.06
N LEU A 119 -8.81 -8.48 2.01
CA LEU A 119 -8.75 -9.77 2.70
C LEU A 119 -8.98 -10.92 1.71
N ILE A 120 -8.46 -10.77 0.49
CA ILE A 120 -8.62 -11.72 -0.62
C ILE A 120 -8.16 -13.12 -0.21
N PHE A 121 -7.12 -13.24 0.58
CA PHE A 121 -6.58 -14.51 1.07
C PHE A 121 -7.57 -15.29 1.97
N LEU A 122 -8.58 -14.63 2.54
CA LEU A 122 -9.68 -15.26 3.27
C LEU A 122 -10.86 -15.58 2.34
N ARG A 123 -11.19 -14.66 1.42
CA ARG A 123 -12.30 -14.80 0.49
C ARG A 123 -12.01 -15.84 -0.60
N TYR A 124 -10.77 -15.94 -1.06
CA TYR A 124 -10.30 -16.85 -2.11
C TYR A 124 -9.05 -17.61 -1.66
N PRO A 125 -9.19 -18.50 -0.67
CA PRO A 125 -8.06 -19.18 -0.03
C PRO A 125 -7.25 -20.07 -0.99
N GLN A 126 -7.84 -20.50 -2.10
CA GLN A 126 -7.18 -21.35 -3.11
C GLN A 126 -5.99 -20.66 -3.80
N TYR A 127 -5.93 -19.33 -3.82
CA TYR A 127 -4.83 -18.57 -4.43
C TYR A 127 -3.65 -18.33 -3.47
N TYR A 128 -3.69 -18.87 -2.25
CA TYR A 128 -2.67 -18.60 -1.22
C TYR A 128 -2.23 -19.87 -0.52
N HIS A 129 -0.93 -20.00 -0.27
CA HIS A 129 -0.43 -21.08 0.56
C HIS A 129 -1.00 -20.99 1.98
N SER A 130 -1.34 -22.13 2.58
CA SER A 130 -1.97 -22.21 3.90
C SER A 130 -1.15 -21.52 4.99
N ILE A 131 0.18 -21.63 4.94
CA ILE A 131 1.09 -21.00 5.90
C ILE A 131 0.99 -19.47 5.80
N ASP A 132 1.08 -18.91 4.59
CA ASP A 132 0.99 -17.48 4.36
C ASP A 132 -0.37 -16.94 4.78
N ARG A 133 -1.44 -17.67 4.45
CA ARG A 133 -2.80 -17.32 4.85
C ARG A 133 -2.95 -17.23 6.37
N ASN A 134 -2.41 -18.19 7.11
CA ASN A 134 -2.45 -18.17 8.58
C ASN A 134 -1.66 -16.98 9.14
N ILE A 135 -0.48 -16.69 8.59
CA ILE A 135 0.34 -15.55 9.01
C ILE A 135 -0.38 -14.23 8.73
N TYR A 136 -0.97 -14.06 7.54
CA TYR A 136 -1.72 -12.85 7.18
C TYR A 136 -2.98 -12.70 8.04
N THR A 137 -3.73 -13.78 8.24
CA THR A 137 -4.91 -13.79 9.12
C THR A 137 -4.56 -13.28 10.51
N TYR A 138 -3.53 -13.84 11.13
CA TYR A 138 -3.09 -13.43 12.46
C TYR A 138 -2.68 -11.95 12.50
N LYS A 139 -1.81 -11.53 11.58
CA LYS A 139 -1.28 -10.17 11.56
C LYS A 139 -2.35 -9.11 11.29
N PHE A 140 -3.20 -9.34 10.29
CA PHE A 140 -4.22 -8.37 9.90
C PHE A 140 -5.32 -8.28 10.95
N ARG A 141 -5.74 -9.44 11.51
CA ARG A 141 -6.67 -9.46 12.63
C ARG A 141 -6.12 -8.67 13.81
N LYS A 142 -4.87 -8.94 14.22
CA LYS A 142 -4.23 -8.22 15.33
C LYS A 142 -4.08 -6.72 15.05
N ALA A 143 -3.79 -6.33 13.82
CA ALA A 143 -3.76 -4.92 13.44
C ALA A 143 -5.14 -4.26 13.59
N CYS A 144 -6.21 -4.93 13.13
CA CYS A 144 -7.59 -4.44 13.27
C CYS A 144 -8.04 -4.37 14.74
N GLU A 145 -7.73 -5.41 15.55
CA GLU A 145 -8.06 -5.45 16.97
C GLU A 145 -7.38 -4.32 17.75
N ASN A 146 -6.09 -4.10 17.49
CA ASN A 146 -5.24 -3.16 18.23
C ASN A 146 -5.31 -1.71 17.75
N ALA A 147 -5.84 -1.43 16.55
CA ALA A 147 -5.99 -0.08 16.05
C ALA A 147 -7.06 0.71 16.81
N ASP A 148 -6.89 2.02 17.00
CA ASP A 148 -7.96 2.93 17.45
C ASP A 148 -8.99 3.14 16.33
N ARG A 149 -8.53 3.25 15.07
CA ARG A 149 -9.38 3.38 13.86
C ARG A 149 -8.82 2.55 12.71
N ILE A 150 -9.72 2.11 11.85
CA ILE A 150 -9.37 1.31 10.65
C ILE A 150 -9.86 2.07 9.43
N ILE A 151 -9.00 2.19 8.44
CA ILE A 151 -9.36 2.65 7.10
C ILE A 151 -9.51 1.42 6.22
N ALA A 152 -10.71 1.23 5.67
CA ALA A 152 -10.96 0.27 4.60
C ALA A 152 -10.95 1.01 3.26
N ILE A 153 -10.25 0.47 2.25
CA ILE A 153 -10.15 1.16 0.94
C ILE A 153 -11.42 1.05 0.09
N SER A 154 -12.40 0.27 0.54
CA SER A 154 -13.68 0.09 -0.13
C SER A 154 -14.73 -0.47 0.82
N GLU A 155 -16.01 -0.34 0.44
CA GLU A 155 -17.12 -0.97 1.17
C GLU A 155 -16.98 -2.51 1.19
N CYS A 156 -16.42 -3.11 0.15
CA CYS A 156 -16.14 -4.54 0.12
C CYS A 156 -15.15 -4.92 1.21
N THR A 157 -14.04 -4.18 1.33
CA THR A 157 -13.03 -4.41 2.37
C THR A 157 -13.61 -4.20 3.76
N LYS A 158 -14.48 -3.18 3.97
CA LYS A 158 -15.19 -2.97 5.24
C LYS A 158 -16.04 -4.18 5.61
N ARG A 159 -16.85 -4.68 4.67
CA ARG A 159 -17.66 -5.89 4.90
C ARG A 159 -16.80 -7.10 5.24
N ASP A 160 -15.69 -7.31 4.53
CA ASP A 160 -14.77 -8.43 4.81
C ASP A 160 -14.16 -8.32 6.22
N ILE A 161 -13.77 -7.13 6.67
CA ILE A 161 -13.23 -6.92 8.03
C ILE A 161 -14.28 -7.27 9.08
N ILE A 162 -15.52 -6.84 8.91
CA ILE A 162 -16.64 -7.16 9.81
C ILE A 162 -16.90 -8.65 9.82
N GLU A 163 -17.00 -9.29 8.64
CA GLU A 163 -17.34 -10.69 8.47
C GLU A 163 -16.27 -11.62 9.05
N TYR A 164 -15.01 -11.44 8.64
CA TYR A 164 -13.93 -12.38 8.98
C TYR A 164 -13.26 -12.10 10.32
N PHE A 165 -13.20 -10.83 10.73
CA PHE A 165 -12.50 -10.46 11.97
C PHE A 165 -13.44 -10.04 13.10
N ARG A 166 -14.75 -9.89 12.84
CA ARG A 166 -15.75 -9.48 13.82
C ARG A 166 -15.46 -8.10 14.45
N ILE A 167 -14.85 -7.21 13.68
CA ILE A 167 -14.58 -5.84 14.13
C ILE A 167 -15.86 -5.01 14.05
N PRO A 168 -16.17 -4.19 15.07
CA PRO A 168 -17.33 -3.28 15.05
C PRO A 168 -17.27 -2.28 13.89
N ALA A 169 -18.42 -2.04 13.26
CA ALA A 169 -18.51 -1.19 12.06
C ALA A 169 -18.13 0.27 12.31
N ASP A 170 -18.38 0.78 13.52
CA ASP A 170 -18.07 2.15 13.97
C ASP A 170 -16.56 2.41 14.12
N LYS A 171 -15.75 1.34 14.20
CA LYS A 171 -14.28 1.42 14.19
C LYS A 171 -13.70 1.56 12.78
N ILE A 172 -14.52 1.36 11.72
CA ILE A 172 -14.07 1.25 10.33
C ILE A 172 -14.62 2.38 9.48
N GLU A 173 -13.73 3.22 8.96
CA GLU A 173 -14.04 4.26 7.99
C GLU A 173 -13.68 3.79 6.57
N VAL A 174 -14.54 4.08 5.58
CA VAL A 174 -14.23 3.81 4.18
C VAL A 174 -13.62 5.05 3.54
N VAL A 175 -12.38 4.91 3.10
CA VAL A 175 -11.66 5.97 2.39
C VAL A 175 -11.15 5.40 1.07
N TYR A 176 -11.79 5.79 -0.02
CA TYR A 176 -11.41 5.35 -1.36
C TYR A 176 -10.03 5.86 -1.75
N GLN A 177 -9.32 5.05 -2.52
CA GLN A 177 -8.00 5.44 -3.02
C GLN A 177 -8.14 6.43 -4.18
N GLY A 178 -7.32 7.47 -4.15
CA GLY A 178 -7.12 8.36 -5.30
C GLY A 178 -6.13 7.80 -6.32
N CYS A 179 -5.88 8.56 -7.36
CA CYS A 179 -4.86 8.26 -8.36
C CYS A 179 -3.78 9.34 -8.41
N ASP A 180 -2.63 9.01 -8.98
CA ASP A 180 -1.55 9.97 -9.21
C ASP A 180 -2.01 11.05 -10.20
N THR A 181 -1.65 12.30 -9.91
CA THR A 181 -2.04 13.46 -10.72
C THR A 181 -1.56 13.36 -12.18
N SER A 182 -0.53 12.58 -12.47
CA SER A 182 -0.09 12.31 -13.84
C SER A 182 -1.16 11.65 -14.72
N PHE A 183 -2.16 10.99 -14.11
CA PHE A 183 -3.30 10.42 -14.84
C PHE A 183 -4.45 11.40 -15.09
N THR A 184 -4.42 12.59 -14.51
CA THR A 184 -5.46 13.61 -14.69
C THR A 184 -5.17 14.56 -15.85
N HIS A 185 -3.95 14.55 -16.38
CA HIS A 185 -3.53 15.39 -17.49
C HIS A 185 -3.52 14.59 -18.81
N PRO A 186 -4.10 15.14 -19.88
CA PRO A 186 -4.04 14.50 -21.18
C PRO A 186 -2.60 14.44 -21.70
N VAL A 187 -2.24 13.31 -22.28
CA VAL A 187 -0.94 13.13 -22.93
C VAL A 187 -0.99 13.73 -24.34
N THR A 188 0.08 14.42 -24.76
CA THR A 188 0.18 15.02 -26.10
C THR A 188 0.13 13.95 -27.18
N GLU A 189 -0.41 14.29 -28.36
CA GLU A 189 -0.48 13.37 -29.51
C GLU A 189 0.92 12.93 -29.99
N GLU A 190 1.92 13.80 -29.85
CA GLU A 190 3.30 13.46 -30.15
C GLU A 190 3.81 12.35 -29.23
N LYS A 191 3.56 12.45 -27.91
CA LYS A 191 3.96 11.42 -26.93
C LYS A 191 3.22 10.10 -27.14
N LYS A 192 1.94 10.16 -27.54
CA LYS A 192 1.18 8.97 -27.89
C LYS A 192 1.77 8.26 -29.10
N ARG A 193 2.16 9.02 -30.15
CA ARG A 193 2.84 8.48 -31.34
C ARG A 193 4.18 7.86 -31.02
N GLU A 194 4.99 8.53 -30.22
CA GLU A 194 6.29 8.00 -29.74
C GLU A 194 6.11 6.65 -29.04
N VAL A 195 5.16 6.56 -28.10
CA VAL A 195 4.90 5.32 -27.33
C VAL A 195 4.37 4.21 -28.27
N ARG A 196 3.44 4.54 -29.18
CA ARG A 196 2.93 3.57 -30.18
C ARG A 196 4.04 3.00 -31.04
N ALA A 197 4.90 3.88 -31.59
CA ALA A 197 6.02 3.46 -32.40
C ALA A 197 7.03 2.61 -31.62
N LYS A 198 7.38 3.02 -30.40
CA LYS A 198 8.34 2.32 -29.54
C LYS A 198 7.92 0.90 -29.22
N TYR A 199 6.65 0.68 -28.94
CA TYR A 199 6.12 -0.62 -28.54
C TYR A 199 5.35 -1.34 -29.66
N GLN A 200 5.35 -0.78 -30.87
CA GLN A 200 4.65 -1.34 -32.04
C GLN A 200 3.17 -1.63 -31.72
N LEU A 201 2.52 -0.70 -31.00
CA LEU A 201 1.14 -0.88 -30.56
C LEU A 201 0.18 -0.84 -31.75
N PRO A 202 -0.81 -1.73 -31.82
CA PRO A 202 -1.84 -1.72 -32.84
C PRO A 202 -2.70 -0.46 -32.72
N GLU A 203 -3.48 -0.15 -33.77
CA GLU A 203 -4.34 1.03 -33.79
C GLU A 203 -5.47 0.91 -32.76
N HIS A 204 -6.12 -0.24 -32.72
CA HIS A 204 -7.21 -0.55 -31.80
C HIS A 204 -6.82 -1.67 -30.85
N TYR A 205 -6.81 -1.38 -29.57
CA TYR A 205 -6.47 -2.39 -28.56
C TYR A 205 -7.16 -2.16 -27.22
N ILE A 206 -7.34 -3.27 -26.51
CA ILE A 206 -7.72 -3.29 -25.09
C ILE A 206 -6.43 -3.41 -24.29
N LEU A 207 -6.25 -2.56 -23.28
CA LEU A 207 -5.08 -2.58 -22.42
C LEU A 207 -5.39 -3.26 -21.08
N ASN A 208 -4.69 -4.35 -20.79
CA ASN A 208 -4.72 -5.01 -19.48
C ASN A 208 -3.40 -4.73 -18.74
N VAL A 209 -3.47 -4.11 -17.56
CA VAL A 209 -2.29 -3.76 -16.74
C VAL A 209 -2.33 -4.49 -15.42
N GLY A 210 -1.31 -5.32 -15.13
CA GLY A 210 -1.20 -6.04 -13.86
C GLY A 210 -0.20 -7.18 -13.91
N SER A 211 0.06 -7.82 -12.75
CA SER A 211 0.81 -9.07 -12.74
C SER A 211 0.05 -10.18 -13.47
N ILE A 212 0.79 -11.02 -14.20
CA ILE A 212 0.22 -12.18 -14.90
C ILE A 212 0.22 -13.34 -13.89
N GLU A 213 -0.90 -13.49 -13.23
CA GLU A 213 -1.17 -14.51 -12.21
C GLU A 213 -2.62 -14.99 -12.30
N GLU A 214 -2.90 -16.21 -11.89
CA GLU A 214 -4.22 -16.84 -12.00
C GLU A 214 -5.33 -15.96 -11.39
N ARG A 215 -5.11 -15.42 -10.22
CA ARG A 215 -6.04 -14.53 -9.51
C ARG A 215 -6.46 -13.27 -10.30
N LYS A 216 -5.62 -12.79 -11.22
CA LYS A 216 -5.90 -11.63 -12.08
C LYS A 216 -6.66 -12.00 -13.35
N ASN A 217 -6.77 -13.30 -13.62
CA ASN A 217 -7.61 -13.87 -14.67
C ASN A 217 -7.43 -13.22 -16.06
N ALA A 218 -6.18 -12.97 -16.45
CA ALA A 218 -5.87 -12.44 -17.78
C ALA A 218 -6.37 -13.37 -18.91
N LEU A 219 -6.53 -14.67 -18.63
CA LEU A 219 -7.06 -15.66 -19.58
C LEU A 219 -8.48 -15.30 -20.03
N SER A 220 -9.35 -14.82 -19.14
CA SER A 220 -10.70 -14.39 -19.55
C SER A 220 -10.68 -13.21 -20.52
N ALA A 221 -9.70 -12.31 -20.40
CA ALA A 221 -9.53 -11.23 -21.38
C ALA A 221 -9.09 -11.76 -22.75
N VAL A 222 -8.20 -12.77 -22.76
CA VAL A 222 -7.80 -13.46 -24.01
C VAL A 222 -8.99 -14.19 -24.63
N GLN A 223 -9.77 -14.93 -23.85
CA GLN A 223 -10.96 -15.64 -24.34
C GLN A 223 -12.02 -14.65 -24.90
N ALA A 224 -12.21 -13.50 -24.26
CA ALA A 224 -13.15 -12.50 -24.74
C ALA A 224 -12.78 -11.93 -26.13
N LEU A 225 -11.51 -11.98 -26.53
CA LEU A 225 -11.11 -11.52 -27.88
C LEU A 225 -11.79 -12.31 -28.99
N THR A 226 -12.12 -13.58 -28.78
CA THR A 226 -12.81 -14.41 -29.80
C THR A 226 -14.22 -13.89 -30.12
N MET A 227 -14.77 -13.02 -29.27
CA MET A 227 -16.09 -12.40 -29.42
C MET A 227 -16.02 -11.00 -30.00
N LEU A 228 -14.82 -10.50 -30.31
CA LEU A 228 -14.58 -9.15 -30.80
C LEU A 228 -14.13 -9.18 -32.27
N PRO A 229 -14.30 -8.06 -33.01
CA PRO A 229 -13.78 -7.93 -34.36
C PRO A 229 -12.26 -8.16 -34.43
N GLU A 230 -11.76 -8.78 -35.51
CA GLU A 230 -10.35 -9.17 -35.69
C GLU A 230 -9.35 -7.99 -35.57
N GLN A 231 -9.78 -6.77 -35.86
CA GLN A 231 -8.94 -5.58 -35.72
C GLN A 231 -8.69 -5.16 -34.27
N ILE A 232 -9.37 -5.76 -33.29
CA ILE A 232 -9.16 -5.46 -31.87
C ILE A 232 -8.10 -6.38 -31.30
N HIS A 233 -7.05 -5.80 -30.75
CA HIS A 233 -5.95 -6.53 -30.13
C HIS A 233 -5.99 -6.42 -28.62
N LEU A 234 -5.32 -7.36 -27.91
CA LEU A 234 -5.10 -7.27 -26.46
C LEU A 234 -3.63 -6.99 -26.18
N VAL A 235 -3.38 -5.90 -25.48
CA VAL A 235 -2.04 -5.52 -25.01
C VAL A 235 -1.98 -5.79 -23.51
N ILE A 236 -1.09 -6.68 -23.09
CA ILE A 236 -0.89 -7.02 -21.67
C ILE A 236 0.42 -6.41 -21.19
N VAL A 237 0.36 -5.59 -20.15
CA VAL A 237 1.52 -4.96 -19.52
C VAL A 237 1.61 -5.43 -18.08
N GLY A 238 2.66 -6.21 -17.76
CA GLY A 238 2.82 -6.77 -16.43
C GLY A 238 4.06 -7.66 -16.30
N ARG A 239 4.22 -8.20 -15.09
CA ARG A 239 5.24 -9.21 -14.81
C ARG A 239 4.58 -10.56 -14.66
N HIS A 240 5.23 -11.59 -15.15
CA HIS A 240 4.93 -12.97 -14.76
C HIS A 240 5.45 -13.18 -13.33
N THR A 241 4.61 -13.75 -12.45
CA THR A 241 4.94 -14.03 -11.04
C THR A 241 4.83 -15.52 -10.76
#